data_6fabe0d9ad7709bf80decd63fb31d05c
#
_entry.id   6fabe0d9ad7709bf80decd63fb31d05c
#
_cell.length_a   1.000
_cell.length_b   1.000
_cell.length_c   1.000
_cell.angle_alpha   90.00
_cell.angle_beta   90.00
_cell.angle_gamma   90.00
#
_symmetry.space_group_name_H-M   'P 1'
#
loop_
_entity.id
_entity.type
_entity.pdbx_description
1 polymer ?
#
loop_
_entity_poly.entity_id
_entity_poly.type
_entity_poly.pdbx_seq_one_letter_code
_entity_poly.pdbx_strand_id
1 'polypeptide(L)'
;MQGPWVGAAAPAEDVTGLGGDGEPVNALQGADGPVPIAGTSFAAAYVSGVAALVRQRFPELTPAEVIDRIVSTARNPGGGVDNAVGAGVIDAHDALTWDVATGPEEALPTIQQLPPPVVVPPPDRGPITAVATGVLGLGLALAVVALAGRALKRR
;
A
#
# COMPACT_ATOMS: atom_id res chain seq x y z
N MET A 1 11.82 -0.50 -2.94
CA MET A 1 12.40 0.23 -1.79
C MET A 1 13.19 -0.75 -0.97
N GLN A 2 14.38 -0.36 -0.52
CA GLN A 2 15.26 -1.18 0.31
C GLN A 2 15.60 -0.40 1.57
N GLY A 3 15.80 -1.10 2.71
CA GLY A 3 16.17 -0.44 3.95
C GLY A 3 16.03 -1.34 5.18
N PRO A 4 16.52 -0.90 6.33
CA PRO A 4 16.54 -1.70 7.56
C PRO A 4 15.15 -2.00 8.15
N TRP A 5 14.11 -1.43 7.58
CA TRP A 5 12.71 -1.69 7.93
C TRP A 5 12.10 -2.89 7.19
N VAL A 6 12.82 -3.52 6.24
CA VAL A 6 12.34 -4.67 5.49
C VAL A 6 12.46 -5.91 6.37
N GLY A 7 11.35 -6.46 6.83
CA GLY A 7 11.32 -7.67 7.64
C GLY A 7 11.44 -8.97 6.83
N ALA A 8 10.68 -9.04 5.74
CA ALA A 8 10.69 -10.15 4.80
C ALA A 8 10.19 -9.68 3.43
N ALA A 9 10.36 -10.51 2.41
CA ALA A 9 9.89 -10.28 1.05
C ALA A 9 8.84 -11.32 0.64
N ALA A 10 8.01 -10.96 -0.35
CA ALA A 10 7.06 -11.87 -0.99
C ALA A 10 6.95 -11.53 -2.48
N PRO A 11 6.37 -12.43 -3.31
CA PRO A 11 6.11 -12.14 -4.72
C PRO A 11 5.31 -10.85 -4.90
N ALA A 12 5.81 -9.97 -5.76
CA ALA A 12 5.27 -8.63 -5.97
C ALA A 12 5.12 -8.26 -7.46
N GLU A 13 5.59 -9.12 -8.36
CA GLU A 13 5.52 -8.96 -9.81
C GLU A 13 4.93 -10.23 -10.43
N ASP A 14 4.28 -10.09 -11.57
CA ASP A 14 3.58 -11.18 -12.28
C ASP A 14 2.56 -11.92 -11.39
N VAL A 15 1.93 -11.18 -10.50
CA VAL A 15 0.94 -11.74 -9.55
C VAL A 15 -0.38 -11.95 -10.27
N THR A 16 -0.97 -13.12 -10.07
CA THR A 16 -2.36 -13.38 -10.47
C THR A 16 -3.28 -13.14 -9.27
N GLY A 17 -4.24 -12.25 -9.44
CA GLY A 17 -5.30 -11.98 -8.47
C GLY A 17 -6.66 -12.45 -8.95
N LEU A 18 -7.71 -12.09 -8.21
CA LEU A 18 -9.09 -12.29 -8.63
C LEU A 18 -9.69 -10.94 -9.08
N GLY A 19 -10.32 -10.94 -10.24
CA GLY A 19 -11.12 -9.83 -10.72
C GLY A 19 -12.41 -9.65 -9.93
N GLY A 20 -13.12 -8.55 -10.18
CA GLY A 20 -14.40 -8.28 -9.52
C GLY A 20 -15.52 -9.29 -9.85
N ASP A 21 -15.36 -10.04 -10.92
CA ASP A 21 -16.20 -11.17 -11.36
C ASP A 21 -15.75 -12.53 -10.80
N GLY A 22 -14.65 -12.56 -10.06
CA GLY A 22 -14.06 -13.77 -9.48
C GLY A 22 -13.13 -14.53 -10.42
N GLU A 23 -12.92 -14.05 -11.65
CA GLU A 23 -12.02 -14.68 -12.61
C GLU A 23 -10.55 -14.30 -12.33
N PRO A 24 -9.58 -15.19 -12.61
CA PRO A 24 -8.18 -14.87 -12.47
C PRO A 24 -7.75 -13.75 -13.41
N VAL A 25 -7.06 -12.74 -12.85
CA VAL A 25 -6.51 -11.63 -13.62
C VAL A 25 -5.04 -11.41 -13.26
N ASN A 26 -4.22 -11.09 -14.25
CA ASN A 26 -2.79 -10.76 -14.07
C ASN A 26 -2.47 -9.31 -14.47
N ALA A 27 -3.49 -8.53 -14.80
CA ALA A 27 -3.37 -7.13 -15.14
C ALA A 27 -4.58 -6.34 -14.63
N LEU A 28 -4.36 -5.07 -14.31
CA LEU A 28 -5.40 -4.11 -13.97
C LEU A 28 -5.66 -3.19 -15.15
N GLN A 29 -6.90 -2.70 -15.30
CA GLN A 29 -7.22 -1.73 -16.33
C GLN A 29 -6.60 -0.37 -15.95
N GLY A 30 -5.63 0.06 -16.75
CA GLY A 30 -5.03 1.40 -16.68
C GLY A 30 -5.66 2.36 -17.70
N ALA A 31 -5.22 3.62 -17.67
CA ALA A 31 -5.71 4.66 -18.60
C ALA A 31 -5.33 4.37 -20.06
N ASP A 32 -4.14 3.82 -20.28
CA ASP A 32 -3.58 3.54 -21.61
C ASP A 32 -3.62 2.05 -21.98
N GLY A 33 -4.39 1.25 -21.25
CA GLY A 33 -4.53 -0.19 -21.46
C GLY A 33 -4.18 -1.03 -20.23
N PRO A 34 -4.14 -2.37 -20.35
CA PRO A 34 -3.84 -3.26 -19.24
C PRO A 34 -2.43 -3.03 -18.67
N VAL A 35 -2.34 -2.92 -17.34
CA VAL A 35 -1.09 -2.78 -16.60
C VAL A 35 -0.87 -4.03 -15.77
N PRO A 36 0.30 -4.70 -15.86
CA PRO A 36 0.62 -5.87 -15.06
C PRO A 36 0.44 -5.60 -13.55
N ILE A 37 -0.03 -6.61 -12.83
CA ILE A 37 -0.14 -6.53 -11.37
C ILE A 37 1.27 -6.59 -10.79
N ALA A 38 1.76 -5.46 -10.30
CA ALA A 38 3.07 -5.34 -9.68
C ALA A 38 3.05 -4.31 -8.55
N GLY A 39 3.80 -4.59 -7.48
CA GLY A 39 3.98 -3.66 -6.36
C GLY A 39 3.99 -4.33 -5.00
N THR A 40 4.64 -3.67 -4.05
CA THR A 40 4.77 -4.15 -2.66
C THR A 40 3.42 -4.31 -1.94
N SER A 41 2.35 -3.65 -2.39
CA SER A 41 0.99 -3.83 -1.88
C SER A 41 0.47 -5.25 -2.14
N PHE A 42 0.83 -5.86 -3.27
CA PHE A 42 0.47 -7.26 -3.58
C PHE A 42 1.31 -8.23 -2.76
N ALA A 43 2.61 -7.94 -2.54
CA ALA A 43 3.43 -8.69 -1.59
C ALA A 43 2.82 -8.66 -0.18
N ALA A 44 2.36 -7.51 0.30
CA ALA A 44 1.72 -7.38 1.61
C ALA A 44 0.43 -8.23 1.70
N ALA A 45 -0.38 -8.28 0.65
CA ALA A 45 -1.56 -9.14 0.59
C ALA A 45 -1.19 -10.63 0.68
N TYR A 46 -0.11 -11.04 -0.01
CA TYR A 46 0.41 -12.40 0.08
C TYR A 46 0.86 -12.76 1.50
N VAL A 47 1.64 -11.88 2.15
CA VAL A 47 2.05 -12.05 3.57
C VAL A 47 0.84 -12.16 4.49
N SER A 48 -0.19 -11.33 4.28
CA SER A 48 -1.43 -11.39 5.07
C SER A 48 -2.16 -12.72 4.92
N GLY A 49 -2.18 -13.28 3.71
CA GLY A 49 -2.73 -14.61 3.46
C GLY A 49 -1.97 -15.71 4.21
N VAL A 50 -0.62 -15.68 4.16
CA VAL A 50 0.21 -16.63 4.92
C VAL A 50 -0.03 -16.48 6.43
N ALA A 51 -0.10 -15.26 6.95
CA ALA A 51 -0.39 -15.02 8.36
C ALA A 51 -1.78 -15.57 8.79
N ALA A 52 -2.78 -15.46 7.92
CA ALA A 52 -4.10 -16.05 8.19
C ALA A 52 -4.04 -17.58 8.26
N LEU A 53 -3.30 -18.22 7.35
CA LEU A 53 -3.08 -19.68 7.36
C LEU A 53 -2.32 -20.14 8.61
N VAL A 54 -1.27 -19.42 9.01
CA VAL A 54 -0.52 -19.70 10.25
C VAL A 54 -1.44 -19.60 11.46
N ARG A 55 -2.24 -18.55 11.56
CA ARG A 55 -3.22 -18.39 12.66
C ARG A 55 -4.31 -19.45 12.67
N GLN A 56 -4.73 -19.91 11.51
CA GLN A 56 -5.67 -21.03 11.41
C GLN A 56 -5.06 -22.35 11.91
N ARG A 57 -3.79 -22.58 11.57
CA ARG A 57 -3.06 -23.83 11.92
C ARG A 57 -2.61 -23.84 13.38
N PHE A 58 -2.26 -22.65 13.92
CA PHE A 58 -1.73 -22.43 15.25
C PHE A 58 -2.51 -21.30 15.94
N PRO A 59 -3.75 -21.54 16.36
CA PRO A 59 -4.63 -20.49 16.90
C PRO A 59 -4.16 -19.90 18.23
N GLU A 60 -3.28 -20.61 18.93
CA GLU A 60 -2.69 -20.21 20.22
C GLU A 60 -1.58 -19.16 20.09
N LEU A 61 -0.99 -19.01 18.91
CA LEU A 61 0.11 -18.07 18.70
C LEU A 61 -0.36 -16.61 18.84
N THR A 62 0.43 -15.83 19.55
CA THR A 62 0.29 -14.37 19.60
C THR A 62 0.64 -13.74 18.24
N PRO A 63 0.22 -12.50 17.96
CA PRO A 63 0.61 -11.82 16.71
C PRO A 63 2.13 -11.74 16.51
N ALA A 64 2.93 -11.57 17.58
CA ALA A 64 4.38 -11.55 17.51
C ALA A 64 4.92 -12.92 17.07
N GLU A 65 4.48 -14.00 17.70
CA GLU A 65 4.90 -15.36 17.34
C GLU A 65 4.50 -15.76 15.92
N VAL A 66 3.37 -15.26 15.40
CA VAL A 66 3.00 -15.44 13.99
C VAL A 66 4.00 -14.77 13.07
N ILE A 67 4.41 -13.52 13.38
CA ILE A 67 5.41 -12.79 12.61
C ILE A 67 6.75 -13.53 12.68
N ASP A 68 7.18 -13.92 13.87
CA ASP A 68 8.45 -14.63 14.10
C ASP A 68 8.50 -15.92 13.31
N ARG A 69 7.40 -16.67 13.31
CA ARG A 69 7.30 -17.90 12.56
C ARG A 69 7.45 -17.67 11.06
N ILE A 70 6.78 -16.67 10.50
CA ILE A 70 6.88 -16.32 9.07
C ILE A 70 8.29 -15.90 8.71
N VAL A 71 8.92 -15.06 9.55
CA VAL A 71 10.26 -14.52 9.33
C VAL A 71 11.34 -15.61 9.47
N SER A 72 11.24 -16.46 10.50
CA SER A 72 12.22 -17.52 10.76
C SER A 72 12.19 -18.65 9.73
N THR A 73 11.07 -18.82 9.03
CA THR A 73 10.92 -19.82 7.95
C THR A 73 11.11 -19.23 6.57
N ALA A 74 11.42 -17.93 6.47
CA ALA A 74 11.71 -17.28 5.18
C ALA A 74 13.03 -17.77 4.59
N ARG A 75 13.09 -17.86 3.27
CA ARG A 75 14.25 -18.39 2.54
C ARG A 75 15.11 -17.26 2.00
N ASN A 76 16.34 -17.16 2.50
CA ASN A 76 17.35 -16.27 1.95
C ASN A 76 18.57 -17.06 1.47
N PRO A 77 18.71 -17.31 0.16
CA PRO A 77 19.85 -18.04 -0.39
C PRO A 77 21.21 -17.38 -0.12
N GLY A 78 21.22 -16.05 0.10
CA GLY A 78 22.43 -15.29 0.44
C GLY A 78 22.86 -15.42 1.92
N GLY A 79 21.98 -15.96 2.75
CA GLY A 79 22.17 -16.10 4.20
C GLY A 79 22.11 -14.77 4.95
N GLY A 80 21.49 -14.79 6.14
CA GLY A 80 21.37 -13.62 7.02
C GLY A 80 20.25 -12.64 6.58
N VAL A 81 20.14 -11.55 7.34
CA VAL A 81 19.16 -10.49 7.10
C VAL A 81 19.80 -9.36 6.30
N ASP A 82 19.14 -8.90 5.26
CA ASP A 82 19.60 -7.78 4.44
C ASP A 82 18.52 -6.71 4.19
N ASN A 83 18.92 -5.57 3.62
CA ASN A 83 18.01 -4.46 3.38
C ASN A 83 17.11 -4.63 2.13
N ALA A 84 17.31 -5.67 1.34
CA ALA A 84 16.55 -5.91 0.11
C ALA A 84 15.36 -6.84 0.34
N VAL A 85 15.60 -7.94 1.04
CA VAL A 85 14.60 -8.99 1.28
C VAL A 85 14.34 -9.25 2.77
N GLY A 86 15.00 -8.54 3.66
CA GLY A 86 14.92 -8.79 5.10
C GLY A 86 15.47 -10.17 5.46
N ALA A 87 14.71 -10.97 6.18
CA ALA A 87 15.04 -12.36 6.52
C ALA A 87 14.97 -13.30 5.30
N GLY A 88 14.34 -12.86 4.20
CA GLY A 88 14.21 -13.64 2.98
C GLY A 88 12.80 -13.58 2.39
N VAL A 89 12.59 -14.37 1.34
CA VAL A 89 11.27 -14.56 0.73
C VAL A 89 10.47 -15.54 1.57
N ILE A 90 9.26 -15.13 1.99
CA ILE A 90 8.40 -15.98 2.83
C ILE A 90 8.00 -17.26 2.11
N ASP A 91 7.97 -18.36 2.85
CA ASP A 91 7.53 -19.67 2.39
C ASP A 91 6.32 -20.13 3.21
N ALA A 92 5.16 -20.18 2.56
CA ALA A 92 3.92 -20.56 3.23
C ALA A 92 3.94 -22.02 3.70
N HIS A 93 4.58 -22.92 2.95
CA HIS A 93 4.68 -24.33 3.33
C HIS A 93 5.53 -24.49 4.58
N ASP A 94 6.73 -23.87 4.59
CA ASP A 94 7.64 -23.96 5.71
C ASP A 94 7.03 -23.26 6.96
N ALA A 95 6.35 -22.13 6.79
CA ALA A 95 5.62 -21.46 7.86
C ALA A 95 4.54 -22.35 8.51
N LEU A 96 3.95 -23.27 7.77
CA LEU A 96 2.88 -24.16 8.27
C LEU A 96 3.40 -25.51 8.79
N THR A 97 4.55 -25.97 8.33
CA THR A 97 5.00 -27.36 8.55
C THR A 97 6.31 -27.47 9.33
N TRP A 98 7.17 -26.44 9.28
CA TRP A 98 8.46 -26.50 9.96
C TRP A 98 8.26 -26.51 11.48
N ASP A 99 9.08 -27.28 12.18
CA ASP A 99 9.14 -27.25 13.64
C ASP A 99 10.01 -26.08 14.06
N VAL A 100 9.36 -24.92 14.25
CA VAL A 100 10.00 -23.73 14.80
C VAL A 100 10.00 -23.91 16.31
N ALA A 101 11.18 -24.14 16.88
CA ALA A 101 11.34 -24.19 18.32
C ALA A 101 10.80 -22.87 18.92
N THR A 102 9.70 -22.96 19.65
CA THR A 102 9.22 -21.89 20.53
C THR A 102 10.15 -21.83 21.74
N GLY A 103 11.32 -21.22 21.50
CA GLY A 103 12.26 -20.90 22.58
C GLY A 103 11.86 -19.60 23.25
N PRO A 104 12.34 -19.36 24.51
CA PRO A 104 12.15 -18.03 25.10
C PRO A 104 12.76 -17.00 24.16
N GLU A 105 11.93 -16.07 23.81
CA GLU A 105 12.13 -14.86 23.04
C GLU A 105 13.58 -14.35 23.07
N GLU A 106 14.40 -14.78 22.12
CA GLU A 106 15.58 -14.01 21.73
C GLU A 106 15.02 -12.81 20.99
N ALA A 107 14.99 -11.69 21.70
CA ALA A 107 14.28 -10.48 21.28
C ALA A 107 14.58 -10.19 19.81
N LEU A 108 13.54 -10.23 18.97
CA LEU A 108 13.60 -9.65 17.63
C LEU A 108 14.34 -8.30 17.71
N PRO A 109 15.19 -7.98 16.73
CA PRO A 109 15.82 -6.65 16.73
C PRO A 109 14.68 -5.64 16.89
N THR A 110 14.75 -4.89 17.98
CA THR A 110 13.75 -3.90 18.40
C THR A 110 13.28 -3.19 17.13
N ILE A 111 12.02 -3.38 16.76
CA ILE A 111 11.43 -2.60 15.67
C ILE A 111 11.66 -1.16 16.10
N GLN A 112 12.63 -0.50 15.47
CA GLN A 112 12.93 0.87 15.75
C GLN A 112 11.64 1.64 15.48
N GLN A 113 10.97 2.07 16.55
CA GLN A 113 9.74 2.83 16.42
C GLN A 113 10.07 4.03 15.54
N LEU A 114 9.64 3.95 14.28
CA LEU A 114 9.70 5.09 13.39
C LEU A 114 8.99 6.26 14.09
N PRO A 115 9.58 7.45 14.10
CA PRO A 115 8.86 8.60 14.60
C PRO A 115 7.50 8.67 13.89
N PRO A 116 6.45 9.08 14.62
CA PRO A 116 5.13 9.17 14.01
C PRO A 116 5.22 9.95 12.70
N PRO A 117 4.49 9.53 11.65
CA PRO A 117 4.55 10.20 10.37
C PRO A 117 4.26 11.68 10.56
N VAL A 118 5.14 12.53 10.03
CA VAL A 118 4.89 13.98 10.02
C VAL A 118 3.65 14.18 9.18
N VAL A 119 2.53 14.47 9.84
CA VAL A 119 1.29 14.83 9.16
C VAL A 119 1.53 16.19 8.51
N VAL A 120 1.89 16.16 7.22
CA VAL A 120 1.94 17.39 6.41
C VAL A 120 0.49 17.86 6.27
N PRO A 121 0.13 19.03 6.82
CA PRO A 121 -1.23 19.54 6.65
C PRO A 121 -1.53 19.64 5.15
N PRO A 122 -2.77 19.37 4.71
CA PRO A 122 -3.14 19.50 3.32
C PRO A 122 -2.80 20.93 2.84
N PRO A 123 -2.32 21.09 1.60
CA PRO A 123 -1.96 22.38 1.07
C PRO A 123 -3.16 23.34 1.21
N ASP A 124 -2.89 24.55 1.69
CA ASP A 124 -3.91 25.57 1.82
C ASP A 124 -4.48 25.90 0.43
N ARG A 125 -5.73 25.48 0.20
CA ARG A 125 -6.46 25.73 -1.05
C ARG A 125 -7.17 27.07 -1.06
N GLY A 126 -7.07 27.85 0.01
CA GLY A 126 -7.69 29.18 0.14
C GLY A 126 -7.40 30.11 -1.03
N PRO A 127 -6.14 30.28 -1.48
CA PRO A 127 -5.82 31.14 -2.62
C PRO A 127 -6.45 30.69 -3.93
N ILE A 128 -6.50 29.38 -4.16
CA ILE A 128 -7.04 28.80 -5.42
C ILE A 128 -8.56 28.99 -5.49
N THR A 129 -9.25 28.77 -4.40
CA THR A 129 -10.71 28.98 -4.33
C THR A 129 -11.07 30.45 -4.44
N ALA A 130 -10.28 31.36 -3.86
CA ALA A 130 -10.48 32.83 -3.97
C ALA A 130 -10.32 33.31 -5.42
N VAL A 131 -9.31 32.79 -6.16
CA VAL A 131 -9.11 33.12 -7.58
C VAL A 131 -10.26 32.56 -8.44
N ALA A 132 -10.69 31.34 -8.19
CA ALA A 132 -11.77 30.70 -8.95
C ALA A 132 -13.11 31.42 -8.75
N THR A 133 -13.45 31.84 -7.53
CA THR A 133 -14.65 32.65 -7.25
C THR A 133 -14.56 34.08 -7.83
N GLY A 134 -13.38 34.67 -7.81
CA GLY A 134 -13.14 35.98 -8.40
C GLY A 134 -13.35 36.00 -9.92
N VAL A 135 -12.83 35.00 -10.63
CA VAL A 135 -12.98 34.86 -12.09
C VAL A 135 -14.44 34.60 -12.49
N LEU A 136 -15.15 33.74 -11.75
CA LEU A 136 -16.58 33.51 -11.98
C LEU A 136 -17.43 34.75 -11.73
N GLY A 137 -17.15 35.51 -10.67
CA GLY A 137 -17.84 36.75 -10.35
C GLY A 137 -17.64 37.84 -11.41
N LEU A 138 -16.41 38.03 -11.91
CA LEU A 138 -16.08 38.95 -12.97
C LEU A 138 -16.76 38.60 -14.30
N GLY A 139 -16.77 37.33 -14.65
CA GLY A 139 -17.44 36.81 -15.86
C GLY A 139 -18.95 37.08 -15.84
N LEU A 140 -19.62 36.89 -14.68
CA LEU A 140 -21.04 37.14 -14.53
C LEU A 140 -21.36 38.65 -14.62
N ALA A 141 -20.55 39.52 -14.00
CA ALA A 141 -20.71 40.96 -14.06
C ALA A 141 -20.59 41.49 -15.50
N LEU A 142 -19.60 41.04 -16.25
CA LEU A 142 -19.42 41.40 -17.65
C LEU A 142 -20.58 40.93 -18.53
N ALA A 143 -21.13 39.75 -18.30
CA ALA A 143 -22.29 39.25 -19.01
C ALA A 143 -23.55 40.12 -18.76
N VAL A 144 -23.79 40.53 -17.52
CA VAL A 144 -24.91 41.40 -17.14
C VAL A 144 -24.79 42.77 -17.82
N VAL A 145 -23.59 43.40 -17.80
CA VAL A 145 -23.34 44.66 -18.48
C VAL A 145 -23.55 44.58 -19.99
N ALA A 146 -23.09 43.49 -20.63
CA ALA A 146 -23.28 43.26 -22.07
C ALA A 146 -24.77 43.09 -22.44
N LEU A 147 -25.54 42.40 -21.60
CA LEU A 147 -26.97 42.19 -21.80
C LEU A 147 -27.76 43.55 -21.61
N ALA A 148 -27.43 44.32 -20.57
CA ALA A 148 -28.04 45.60 -20.33
C ALA A 148 -27.75 46.62 -21.47
N GLY A 149 -26.51 46.65 -21.97
CA GLY A 149 -26.13 47.49 -23.10
C GLY A 149 -26.86 47.13 -24.42
N ARG A 150 -27.13 45.84 -24.63
CA ARG A 150 -27.95 45.39 -25.79
C ARG A 150 -29.43 45.79 -25.66
N ALA A 151 -29.97 45.74 -24.46
CA ALA A 151 -31.36 46.15 -24.19
C ALA A 151 -31.59 47.65 -24.40
N LEU A 152 -30.63 48.49 -23.99
CA LEU A 152 -30.71 49.95 -24.22
C LEU A 152 -30.59 50.33 -25.72
N LYS A 153 -29.83 49.60 -26.50
CA LYS A 153 -29.62 49.89 -27.94
C LYS A 153 -30.80 49.46 -28.82
N ARG A 154 -31.78 48.73 -28.28
CA ARG A 154 -32.99 48.28 -28.94
C ARG A 154 -34.24 49.15 -28.69
N ARG A 155 -34.09 50.21 -27.87
CA ARG A 155 -35.09 51.29 -27.70
C ARG A 155 -34.65 52.53 -28.48
#